data_67464caaadc762cabb833b83f3bd4054
#
_entry.id   67464caaadc762cabb833b83f3bd4054
#
_cell.length_a   1.000
_cell.length_b   1.000
_cell.length_c   1.000
_cell.angle_alpha   90.00
_cell.angle_beta   90.00
_cell.angle_gamma   90.00
#
_symmetry.space_group_name_H-M   'P 1'
#
loop_
_entity.id
_entity.type
_entity.pdbx_description
1 polymer ?
#
loop_
_entity_poly.entity_id
_entity_poly.type
_entity_poly.pdbx_seq_one_letter_code
_entity_poly.pdbx_strand_id
1 'polypeptide(L)'
;MLKFLSKVVVEYCPLNLRKAAAVELLAQCNGRKAKDSNPACSVELRRLPAPPASADPKPQPPRVLVTYLNGAEEAVVAAEGATAQGIRDQILARGRLIDTEQMFRDGGETWPVVIPEEELGMSFPGIKVRPFFFFLPFLLSFPILSNALRAWVSVAPLR
;
A
#
# COMPACT_ATOMS: atom_id res chain seq x y z
N MET A 1 11.04 -0.27 -1.45
CA MET A 1 10.18 -1.02 -0.54
C MET A 1 10.73 -1.05 0.88
N LEU A 2 12.03 -1.33 1.08
CA LEU A 2 12.64 -1.45 2.41
C LEU A 2 13.13 -0.13 3.02
N LYS A 3 12.84 1.03 2.42
CA LYS A 3 13.37 2.36 2.80
C LYS A 3 13.20 2.68 4.29
N PHE A 4 12.08 2.29 4.89
CA PHE A 4 11.72 2.63 6.26
C PHE A 4 12.04 1.52 7.28
N LEU A 5 12.63 0.39 6.83
CA LEU A 5 12.77 -0.82 7.60
C LEU A 5 14.23 -1.09 7.96
N SER A 6 14.46 -1.52 9.21
CA SER A 6 15.76 -2.04 9.66
C SER A 6 15.79 -3.57 9.57
N LYS A 7 14.67 -4.23 9.90
CA LYS A 7 14.60 -5.70 9.90
C LYS A 7 13.20 -6.17 9.45
N VAL A 8 13.18 -7.27 8.68
CA VAL A 8 11.98 -7.98 8.29
C VAL A 8 12.16 -9.47 8.60
N VAL A 9 11.27 -10.03 9.39
CA VAL A 9 11.27 -11.47 9.71
C VAL A 9 9.96 -12.07 9.24
N VAL A 10 10.03 -13.02 8.32
CA VAL A 10 8.85 -13.74 7.81
C VAL A 10 8.75 -15.09 8.52
N GLU A 11 7.69 -15.27 9.29
CA GLU A 11 7.39 -16.49 10.02
C GLU A 11 6.24 -17.24 9.35
N TYR A 12 6.50 -18.47 8.91
CA TYR A 12 5.46 -19.31 8.36
C TYR A 12 5.67 -20.79 8.66
N CYS A 13 4.57 -21.53 8.69
CA CYS A 13 4.58 -22.99 8.77
C CYS A 13 4.53 -23.56 7.34
N PRO A 14 5.44 -24.50 6.94
CA PRO A 14 5.46 -25.09 5.60
C PRO A 14 4.18 -25.82 5.21
N LEU A 15 3.47 -26.37 6.19
CA LEU A 15 2.21 -27.10 5.98
C LEU A 15 0.98 -26.20 5.83
N ASN A 16 1.12 -24.90 6.11
CA ASN A 16 0.02 -23.97 5.99
C ASN A 16 -0.23 -23.63 4.50
N LEU A 17 -1.47 -23.79 4.06
CA LEU A 17 -1.90 -23.47 2.69
C LEU A 17 -1.82 -21.95 2.41
N ARG A 18 -1.94 -21.13 3.46
CA ARG A 18 -1.96 -19.65 3.36
C ARG A 18 -0.57 -19.00 3.31
N LYS A 19 0.50 -19.81 3.26
CA LYS A 19 1.88 -19.30 3.23
C LYS A 19 2.24 -18.50 1.98
N ALA A 20 1.45 -18.61 0.89
CA ALA A 20 1.77 -18.06 -0.42
C ALA A 20 2.09 -16.55 -0.36
N ALA A 21 1.24 -15.75 0.30
CA ALA A 21 1.43 -14.30 0.40
C ALA A 21 2.74 -13.92 1.16
N ALA A 22 3.04 -14.66 2.24
CA ALA A 22 4.24 -14.42 3.03
C ALA A 22 5.53 -14.80 2.27
N VAL A 23 5.49 -15.91 1.53
CA VAL A 23 6.62 -16.38 0.70
C VAL A 23 6.84 -15.43 -0.48
N GLU A 24 5.77 -14.97 -1.13
CA GLU A 24 5.85 -13.98 -2.20
C GLU A 24 6.41 -12.65 -1.71
N LEU A 25 5.96 -12.16 -0.54
CA LEU A 25 6.52 -10.97 0.08
C LEU A 25 8.02 -11.11 0.35
N LEU A 26 8.44 -12.28 0.88
CA LEU A 26 9.86 -12.59 1.09
C LEU A 26 10.66 -12.51 -0.21
N ALA A 27 10.12 -13.06 -1.30
CA ALA A 27 10.75 -13.00 -2.62
C ALA A 27 10.87 -11.54 -3.11
N GLN A 28 9.82 -10.72 -2.89
CA GLN A 28 9.85 -9.29 -3.21
C GLN A 28 10.89 -8.52 -2.37
N CYS A 29 11.03 -8.83 -1.08
CA CYS A 29 12.03 -8.23 -0.20
C CYS A 29 13.46 -8.58 -0.62
N ASN A 30 13.69 -9.80 -1.10
CA ASN A 30 14.98 -10.25 -1.59
C ASN A 30 15.30 -9.77 -3.03
N GLY A 31 14.34 -9.17 -3.71
CA GLY A 31 14.51 -8.63 -5.05
C GLY A 31 15.57 -7.52 -5.09
N ARG A 32 16.32 -7.41 -6.21
CA ARG A 32 17.38 -6.40 -6.40
C ARG A 32 16.88 -4.98 -6.08
N LYS A 33 15.73 -4.57 -6.64
CA LYS A 33 15.15 -3.24 -6.41
C LYS A 33 14.83 -2.95 -4.94
N ALA A 34 14.48 -3.99 -4.17
CA ALA A 34 14.22 -3.84 -2.74
C ALA A 34 15.53 -3.63 -1.98
N LYS A 35 16.56 -4.43 -2.26
CA LYS A 35 17.89 -4.31 -1.65
C LYS A 35 18.59 -3.01 -2.00
N ASP A 36 18.41 -2.52 -3.23
CA ASP A 36 18.97 -1.23 -3.65
C ASP A 36 18.31 -0.06 -2.88
N SER A 37 17.04 -0.20 -2.47
CA SER A 37 16.35 0.84 -1.69
C SER A 37 16.84 0.96 -0.25
N ASN A 38 17.30 -0.14 0.36
CA ASN A 38 17.94 -0.17 1.67
C ASN A 38 18.81 -1.44 1.83
N PRO A 39 20.11 -1.33 1.57
CA PRO A 39 21.03 -2.46 1.69
C PRO A 39 21.27 -2.89 3.15
N ALA A 40 21.03 -1.99 4.11
CA ALA A 40 21.24 -2.27 5.55
C ALA A 40 20.10 -3.09 6.16
N CYS A 41 18.94 -3.23 5.47
CA CYS A 41 17.81 -3.99 5.97
C CYS A 41 18.11 -5.49 5.98
N SER A 42 17.98 -6.11 7.17
CA SER A 42 18.11 -7.56 7.30
C SER A 42 16.77 -8.25 7.00
N VAL A 43 16.79 -9.24 6.10
CA VAL A 43 15.61 -10.04 5.76
C VAL A 43 15.84 -11.46 6.21
N GLU A 44 15.09 -11.92 7.19
CA GLU A 44 15.18 -13.24 7.79
C GLU A 44 13.96 -14.08 7.51
N LEU A 45 14.17 -15.39 7.41
CA LEU A 45 13.10 -16.38 7.29
C LEU A 45 13.11 -17.28 8.51
N ARG A 46 11.97 -17.40 9.18
CA ARG A 46 11.76 -18.35 10.28
C ARG A 46 10.68 -19.37 9.91
N ARG A 47 11.09 -20.64 9.88
CA ARG A 47 10.13 -21.73 9.70
C ARG A 47 9.62 -22.17 11.06
N LEU A 48 8.32 -22.04 11.25
CA LEU A 48 7.67 -22.57 12.46
C LEU A 48 7.47 -24.09 12.34
N PRO A 49 7.70 -24.83 13.42
CA PRO A 49 7.41 -26.28 13.43
C PRO A 49 5.91 -26.51 13.23
N ALA A 50 5.57 -27.68 12.70
CA ALA A 50 4.18 -28.10 12.60
C ALA A 50 3.57 -28.23 14.00
N PRO A 51 2.30 -27.80 14.20
CA PRO A 51 1.62 -28.04 15.48
C PRO A 51 1.57 -29.54 15.77
N PRO A 52 1.78 -29.96 17.03
CA PRO A 52 1.69 -31.37 17.40
C PRO A 52 0.29 -31.91 17.08
N ALA A 53 0.22 -33.14 16.61
CA ALA A 53 -1.03 -33.79 16.18
C ALA A 53 -2.10 -33.94 17.30
N SER A 54 -1.74 -33.68 18.55
CA SER A 54 -2.62 -33.75 19.73
C SER A 54 -3.33 -32.44 20.08
N ALA A 55 -2.96 -31.29 19.48
CA ALA A 55 -3.67 -30.01 19.62
C ALA A 55 -4.53 -29.82 18.36
N ASP A 56 -5.72 -29.18 18.53
CA ASP A 56 -6.56 -28.80 17.40
C ASP A 56 -5.70 -28.22 16.28
N PRO A 57 -5.72 -28.80 15.07
CA PRO A 57 -4.77 -28.48 14.03
C PRO A 57 -5.11 -27.15 13.34
N LYS A 58 -5.22 -26.09 14.13
CA LYS A 58 -5.39 -24.74 13.60
C LYS A 58 -4.00 -24.20 13.24
N PRO A 59 -3.57 -24.34 11.96
CA PRO A 59 -2.23 -23.88 11.58
C PRO A 59 -2.13 -22.39 11.88
N GLN A 60 -1.10 -22.02 12.63
CA GLN A 60 -0.86 -20.61 12.93
C GLN A 60 -0.77 -19.83 11.61
N PRO A 61 -1.47 -18.69 11.49
CA PRO A 61 -1.39 -17.88 10.30
C PRO A 61 0.05 -17.37 10.12
N PRO A 62 0.55 -17.26 8.87
CA PRO A 62 1.85 -16.69 8.62
C PRO A 62 1.91 -15.24 9.10
N ARG A 63 3.03 -14.86 9.73
CA ARG A 63 3.26 -13.52 10.28
C ARG A 63 4.49 -12.91 9.67
N VAL A 64 4.44 -11.59 9.49
CA VAL A 64 5.57 -10.77 9.06
C VAL A 64 5.86 -9.80 10.18
N LEU A 65 6.99 -10.01 10.86
CA LEU A 65 7.49 -9.09 11.86
C LEU A 65 8.38 -8.05 11.19
N VAL A 66 8.06 -6.81 11.40
CA VAL A 66 8.73 -5.67 10.78
C VAL A 66 9.27 -4.76 11.87
N THR A 67 10.55 -4.44 11.80
CA THR A 67 11.16 -3.43 12.67
C THR A 67 11.48 -2.21 11.82
N TYR A 68 10.95 -1.06 12.18
CA TYR A 68 11.20 0.22 11.51
C TYR A 68 12.52 0.86 11.96
N LEU A 69 12.98 1.89 11.24
CA LEU A 69 14.21 2.61 11.56
C LEU A 69 14.17 3.30 12.94
N ASN A 70 13.00 3.71 13.38
CA ASN A 70 12.79 4.30 14.72
C ASN A 70 12.78 3.27 15.86
N GLY A 71 12.96 1.98 15.58
CA GLY A 71 12.90 0.89 16.55
C GLY A 71 11.49 0.37 16.84
N ALA A 72 10.45 0.93 16.23
CA ALA A 72 9.09 0.40 16.39
C ALA A 72 8.97 -0.98 15.72
N GLU A 73 8.34 -1.92 16.42
CA GLU A 73 8.08 -3.26 15.92
C GLU A 73 6.59 -3.46 15.66
N GLU A 74 6.27 -4.06 14.51
CA GLU A 74 4.90 -4.36 14.14
C GLU A 74 4.81 -5.78 13.56
N ALA A 75 3.75 -6.50 13.94
CA ALA A 75 3.46 -7.84 13.42
C ALA A 75 2.26 -7.78 12.48
N VAL A 76 2.49 -7.98 11.19
CA VAL A 76 1.44 -8.07 10.18
C VAL A 76 1.08 -9.54 9.97
N VAL A 77 -0.17 -9.90 10.27
CA VAL A 77 -0.68 -11.26 10.09
C VAL A 77 -1.26 -11.38 8.69
N ALA A 78 -0.81 -12.36 7.91
CA ALA A 78 -1.40 -12.68 6.62
C ALA A 78 -2.76 -13.39 6.83
N ALA A 79 -3.84 -12.60 6.85
CA ALA A 79 -5.21 -13.09 6.94
C ALA A 79 -5.62 -13.89 5.69
N GLU A 80 -6.82 -14.49 5.73
CA GLU A 80 -7.41 -15.14 4.54
C GLU A 80 -7.61 -14.13 3.43
N GLY A 81 -7.12 -14.45 2.23
CA GLY A 81 -7.19 -13.54 1.06
C GLY A 81 -6.17 -12.41 1.06
N ALA A 82 -5.28 -12.32 2.07
CA ALA A 82 -4.21 -11.34 2.05
C ALA A 82 -3.26 -11.59 0.87
N THR A 83 -2.96 -10.53 0.14
CA THR A 83 -1.97 -10.54 -0.93
C THR A 83 -0.64 -9.98 -0.43
N ALA A 84 0.47 -10.42 -1.02
CA ALA A 84 1.79 -9.87 -0.71
C ALA A 84 1.85 -8.35 -0.94
N GLN A 85 1.11 -7.86 -1.94
CA GLN A 85 1.01 -6.43 -2.20
C GLN A 85 0.27 -5.68 -1.10
N GLY A 86 -0.85 -6.21 -0.62
CA GLY A 86 -1.61 -5.62 0.48
C GLY A 86 -0.78 -5.49 1.76
N ILE A 87 -0.04 -6.55 2.11
CA ILE A 87 0.89 -6.53 3.26
C ILE A 87 1.98 -5.47 3.06
N ARG A 88 2.56 -5.42 1.87
CA ARG A 88 3.56 -4.41 1.51
C ARG A 88 3.02 -2.99 1.64
N ASP A 89 1.81 -2.74 1.15
CA ASP A 89 1.20 -1.42 1.16
C ASP A 89 0.85 -0.97 2.59
N GLN A 90 0.43 -1.90 3.47
CA GLN A 90 0.28 -1.64 4.91
C GLN A 90 1.60 -1.22 5.56
N ILE A 91 2.68 -1.98 5.32
CA ILE A 91 4.01 -1.67 5.85
C ILE A 91 4.49 -0.30 5.35
N LEU A 92 4.29 0.00 4.07
CA LEU A 92 4.68 1.29 3.50
C LEU A 92 3.85 2.46 4.04
N ALA A 93 2.54 2.27 4.20
CA ALA A 93 1.66 3.29 4.80
C ALA A 93 2.09 3.61 6.23
N ARG A 94 2.36 2.59 7.04
CA ARG A 94 2.86 2.76 8.41
C ARG A 94 4.24 3.42 8.42
N GLY A 95 5.16 2.99 7.55
CA GLY A 95 6.49 3.58 7.44
C GLY A 95 6.45 5.07 7.08
N ARG A 96 5.54 5.47 6.19
CA ARG A 96 5.33 6.90 5.86
C ARG A 96 4.80 7.70 7.04
N LEU A 97 3.87 7.15 7.80
CA LEU A 97 3.35 7.82 9.01
C LEU A 97 4.46 8.06 10.02
N ILE A 98 5.31 7.08 10.26
CA ILE A 98 6.45 7.18 11.18
C ILE A 98 7.47 8.23 10.68
N ASP A 99 7.76 8.24 9.39
CA ASP A 99 8.68 9.22 8.76
C ASP A 99 8.11 10.65 8.90
N THR A 100 6.82 10.81 8.65
CA THR A 100 6.11 12.09 8.83
C THR A 100 6.12 12.54 10.29
N GLU A 101 5.83 11.63 11.23
CA GLU A 101 5.88 11.92 12.67
C GLU A 101 7.28 12.38 13.10
N GLN A 102 8.34 11.73 12.61
CA GLN A 102 9.71 12.14 12.86
C GLN A 102 9.99 13.54 12.32
N MET A 103 9.58 13.83 11.08
CA MET A 103 9.75 15.16 10.49
C MET A 103 9.11 16.28 11.34
N PHE A 104 7.90 16.07 11.84
CA PHE A 104 7.22 17.04 12.71
C PHE A 104 7.93 17.18 14.07
N ARG A 105 8.36 16.06 14.64
CA ARG A 105 9.11 16.07 15.91
C ARG A 105 10.46 16.80 15.78
N ASP A 106 11.17 16.58 14.69
CA ASP A 106 12.44 17.26 14.39
C ASP A 106 12.23 18.76 14.11
N GLY A 107 11.08 19.13 13.54
CA GLY A 107 10.63 20.52 13.35
C GLY A 107 10.16 21.20 14.63
N GLY A 108 10.07 20.49 15.76
CA GLY A 108 9.58 21.00 17.03
C GLY A 108 8.06 21.13 17.11
N GLU A 109 7.32 20.54 16.16
CA GLU A 109 5.87 20.53 16.12
C GLU A 109 5.30 19.27 16.79
N THR A 110 4.10 19.40 17.38
CA THR A 110 3.41 18.29 18.03
C THR A 110 2.66 17.43 17.00
N TRP A 111 2.79 16.12 17.10
CA TRP A 111 2.02 15.16 16.30
C TRP A 111 0.92 14.53 17.16
N PRO A 112 -0.32 14.39 16.67
CA PRO A 112 -0.86 14.79 15.37
C PRO A 112 -1.07 16.30 15.25
N VAL A 113 -0.87 16.85 14.03
CA VAL A 113 -1.12 18.26 13.75
C VAL A 113 -2.62 18.51 13.78
N VAL A 114 -3.06 19.36 14.71
CA VAL A 114 -4.45 19.81 14.80
C VAL A 114 -4.54 21.13 14.03
N ILE A 115 -5.17 21.07 12.87
CA ILE A 115 -5.46 22.27 12.07
C ILE A 115 -6.71 22.92 12.66
N PRO A 116 -6.64 24.20 13.16
CA PRO A 116 -7.82 24.90 13.66
C PRO A 116 -8.85 25.08 12.54
N GLU A 117 -10.14 24.98 12.88
CA GLU A 117 -11.24 25.06 11.90
C GLU A 117 -11.24 26.38 11.12
N GLU A 118 -10.69 27.43 11.69
CA GLU A 118 -10.55 28.74 11.06
C GLU A 118 -9.65 28.70 9.83
N GLU A 119 -8.63 27.83 9.81
CA GLU A 119 -7.71 27.66 8.68
C GLU A 119 -8.25 26.75 7.59
N LEU A 120 -9.18 25.83 7.93
CA LEU A 120 -9.80 24.93 6.96
C LEU A 120 -10.68 25.64 5.92
N GLY A 121 -11.17 26.85 6.26
CA GLY A 121 -11.98 27.68 5.38
C GLY A 121 -11.21 28.75 4.60
N MET A 122 -9.89 28.91 4.81
CA MET A 122 -9.11 29.93 4.14
C MET A 122 -8.92 29.63 2.66
N SER A 123 -9.68 30.33 1.83
CA SER A 123 -9.42 30.47 0.41
C SER A 123 -8.20 31.39 0.22
N PHE A 124 -7.06 30.84 -0.15
CA PHE A 124 -5.87 31.65 -0.45
C PHE A 124 -6.15 32.56 -1.67
N PRO A 125 -6.22 33.91 -1.49
CA PRO A 125 -6.41 34.81 -2.61
C PRO A 125 -5.15 34.78 -3.49
N GLY A 126 -5.23 34.10 -4.63
CA GLY A 126 -4.12 33.98 -5.58
C GLY A 126 -4.06 32.66 -6.35
N ILE A 127 -4.60 31.60 -5.83
CA ILE A 127 -4.74 30.35 -6.57
C ILE A 127 -6.03 30.43 -7.39
N LYS A 128 -5.95 30.95 -8.61
CA LYS A 128 -7.00 30.78 -9.60
C LYS A 128 -7.08 29.31 -9.95
N VAL A 129 -7.94 28.57 -9.26
CA VAL A 129 -8.38 27.24 -9.68
C VAL A 129 -9.06 27.47 -11.03
N ARG A 130 -8.35 27.20 -12.13
CA ARG A 130 -8.99 27.16 -13.44
C ARG A 130 -9.97 26.00 -13.39
N PRO A 131 -11.29 26.24 -13.45
CA PRO A 131 -12.22 25.13 -13.53
C PRO A 131 -11.90 24.35 -14.81
N PHE A 132 -11.67 23.07 -14.67
CA PHE A 132 -11.36 22.12 -15.75
C PHE A 132 -12.49 22.00 -16.80
N PHE A 133 -13.50 22.85 -16.67
CA PHE A 133 -14.73 22.86 -17.52
C PHE A 133 -14.54 23.54 -18.89
N PHE A 134 -13.36 24.12 -19.18
CA PHE A 134 -13.17 24.85 -20.45
C PHE A 134 -12.73 23.98 -21.64
N PHE A 135 -12.52 22.67 -21.43
CA PHE A 135 -12.09 21.79 -22.51
C PHE A 135 -13.24 20.99 -23.17
N LEU A 136 -14.46 21.05 -22.62
CA LEU A 136 -15.58 20.30 -23.20
C LEU A 136 -16.18 20.88 -24.49
N PRO A 137 -16.17 22.21 -24.73
CA PRO A 137 -16.74 22.73 -25.99
C PRO A 137 -15.85 22.55 -27.22
N PHE A 138 -14.54 22.27 -27.07
CA PHE A 138 -13.67 22.08 -28.21
C PHE A 138 -13.74 20.67 -28.84
N LEU A 139 -14.23 19.68 -28.10
CA LEU A 139 -14.42 18.32 -28.62
C LEU A 139 -15.72 18.15 -29.43
N LEU A 140 -16.65 19.08 -29.31
CA LEU A 140 -17.91 19.07 -30.06
C LEU A 140 -17.81 19.80 -31.41
N SER A 141 -16.67 20.45 -31.71
CA SER A 141 -16.48 21.23 -32.94
C SER A 141 -15.77 20.47 -34.07
N PHE A 142 -15.48 19.17 -33.88
CA PHE A 142 -14.97 18.35 -34.98
C PHE A 142 -16.11 17.61 -35.68
N PRO A 143 -16.48 18.02 -36.93
CA PRO A 143 -17.62 17.42 -37.66
C PRO A 143 -17.38 15.99 -38.14
N ILE A 144 -16.21 15.43 -37.90
CA ILE A 144 -15.84 14.08 -38.42
C ILE A 144 -16.28 12.95 -37.46
N LEU A 145 -16.51 13.23 -36.16
CA LEU A 145 -16.92 12.21 -35.21
C LEU A 145 -18.45 12.01 -35.10
N SER A 146 -19.26 12.89 -35.69
CA SER A 146 -20.71 12.77 -35.61
C SER A 146 -21.27 11.64 -36.49
N ASN A 147 -20.56 11.20 -37.51
CA ASN A 147 -21.03 10.13 -38.40
C ASN A 147 -20.68 8.71 -37.91
N ALA A 148 -19.67 8.55 -37.04
CA ALA A 148 -19.33 7.23 -36.49
C ALA A 148 -20.28 6.79 -35.37
N LEU A 149 -20.85 7.73 -34.63
CA LEU A 149 -21.80 7.43 -33.55
C LEU A 149 -23.22 7.17 -34.06
N ARG A 150 -23.60 7.66 -35.23
CA ARG A 150 -24.91 7.36 -35.85
C ARG A 150 -25.01 5.97 -36.45
N ALA A 151 -23.88 5.38 -36.84
CA ALA A 151 -23.84 4.02 -37.38
C ALA A 151 -23.95 2.93 -36.31
N TRP A 152 -23.66 3.27 -35.04
CA TRP A 152 -23.64 2.29 -33.93
C TRP A 152 -24.99 2.16 -33.22
N VAL A 153 -25.88 3.13 -33.36
CA VAL A 153 -27.22 3.10 -32.72
C VAL A 153 -28.25 2.34 -33.56
N SER A 154 -27.94 2.03 -34.83
CA SER A 154 -28.90 1.40 -35.77
C SER A 154 -28.81 -0.13 -35.85
N VAL A 155 -27.99 -0.81 -35.03
CA VAL A 155 -27.87 -2.28 -35.03
C VAL A 155 -28.12 -2.82 -33.62
N ALA A 156 -29.33 -2.69 -33.14
CA ALA A 156 -29.85 -3.53 -32.08
C ALA A 156 -31.15 -4.18 -32.57
N PRO A 157 -31.18 -5.46 -32.97
CA PRO A 157 -32.43 -6.16 -33.20
C PRO A 157 -33.03 -6.58 -31.86
N LEU A 158 -34.29 -6.24 -31.72
CA LEU A 158 -35.22 -6.86 -30.81
C LEU A 158 -35.20 -8.40 -30.92
N ARG A 159 -34.90 -9.06 -29.81
CA ARG A 159 -35.50 -10.32 -29.39
C ARG A 159 -35.26 -10.58 -27.92
#